data_ea604fe2f842aeb287fc2253543f9305
#
_entry.id   ea604fe2f842aeb287fc2253543f9305
#
_cell.length_a   1.000
_cell.length_b   1.000
_cell.length_c   1.000
_cell.angle_alpha   90.00
_cell.angle_beta   90.00
_cell.angle_gamma   90.00
#
_symmetry.space_group_name_H-M   'P 1'
#
loop_
_entity.id
_entity.type
_entity.pdbx_description
1 polymer ?
#
loop_
_entity_poly.entity_id
_entity_poly.type
_entity_poly.pdbx_seq_one_letter_code
_entity_poly.pdbx_strand_id
1 'polypeptide(L)'
;MTTAFTPYKATVLRAGAKGTAVKVLQAGLGGIAVDGSFGPATTARVVSFQQSVRLPGTRVVDRATWDRLELTVHPLFPYWGTVAKRGSSGANVVALQKALRITADGSFGPGTETAVKAAQTRAKLATTGVVATLTWRAIEKQM
;
A
#
# COMPACT_ATOMS: atom_id res chain seq x y z
N MET A 1 -6.31 0.77 11.90
CA MET A 1 -6.65 0.61 10.48
C MET A 1 -6.14 -0.68 9.93
N THR A 2 -6.85 -1.27 9.01
CA THR A 2 -6.56 -2.61 8.51
C THR A 2 -6.58 -2.66 6.99
N THR A 3 -5.79 -3.60 6.45
CA THR A 3 -5.82 -3.99 5.04
C THR A 3 -6.22 -5.47 4.97
N ALA A 4 -6.33 -6.01 3.76
CA ALA A 4 -6.57 -7.44 3.57
C ALA A 4 -5.47 -8.31 4.19
N PHE A 5 -4.27 -7.76 4.40
CA PHE A 5 -3.12 -8.49 4.93
C PHE A 5 -3.06 -8.50 6.45
N THR A 6 -3.74 -7.57 7.11
CA THR A 6 -3.66 -7.41 8.58
C THR A 6 -3.95 -8.69 9.34
N PRO A 7 -5.00 -9.48 9.01
CA PRO A 7 -5.30 -10.72 9.76
C PRO A 7 -4.21 -11.78 9.65
N TYR A 8 -3.33 -11.69 8.65
CA TYR A 8 -2.37 -12.75 8.33
C TYR A 8 -0.93 -12.40 8.71
N LYS A 9 -0.70 -11.24 9.31
CA LYS A 9 0.66 -10.78 9.65
C LYS A 9 1.43 -11.72 10.57
N ALA A 10 0.74 -12.46 11.42
CA ALA A 10 1.34 -13.47 12.30
C ALA A 10 1.37 -14.87 11.67
N THR A 11 0.83 -15.03 10.47
CA THR A 11 0.76 -16.32 9.77
C THR A 11 2.02 -16.50 8.91
N VAL A 12 2.72 -17.63 9.11
CA VAL A 12 3.87 -17.99 8.30
C VAL A 12 3.43 -18.93 7.19
N LEU A 13 3.72 -18.59 5.94
CA LEU A 13 3.39 -19.40 4.78
C LEU A 13 4.64 -19.86 4.05
N ARG A 14 4.60 -21.09 3.55
CA ARG A 14 5.67 -21.70 2.74
C ARG A 14 5.09 -22.74 1.82
N ALA A 15 5.92 -23.35 0.99
CA ALA A 15 5.50 -24.40 0.06
C ALA A 15 4.70 -25.47 0.80
N GLY A 16 3.55 -25.84 0.24
CA GLY A 16 2.60 -26.79 0.82
C GLY A 16 1.46 -26.15 1.60
N ALA A 17 1.54 -24.87 1.93
CA ALA A 17 0.44 -24.17 2.60
C ALA A 17 -0.78 -24.04 1.67
N LYS A 18 -1.97 -24.07 2.25
CA LYS A 18 -3.24 -23.94 1.51
C LYS A 18 -4.22 -23.08 2.31
N GLY A 19 -5.15 -22.47 1.60
CA GLY A 19 -6.27 -21.77 2.20
C GLY A 19 -6.33 -20.29 1.87
N THR A 20 -7.15 -19.56 2.64
CA THR A 20 -7.45 -18.15 2.39
C THR A 20 -6.22 -17.26 2.49
N ALA A 21 -5.33 -17.49 3.46
CA ALA A 21 -4.11 -16.71 3.60
C ALA A 21 -3.23 -16.80 2.34
N VAL A 22 -3.16 -17.99 1.72
CA VAL A 22 -2.42 -18.18 0.47
C VAL A 22 -3.08 -17.40 -0.67
N LYS A 23 -4.41 -17.40 -0.75
CA LYS A 23 -5.13 -16.59 -1.76
C LYS A 23 -4.84 -15.11 -1.62
N VAL A 24 -4.87 -14.60 -0.39
CA VAL A 24 -4.56 -13.18 -0.11
C VAL A 24 -3.14 -12.85 -0.54
N LEU A 25 -2.18 -13.72 -0.22
CA LEU A 25 -0.79 -13.57 -0.64
C LEU A 25 -0.68 -13.52 -2.17
N GLN A 26 -1.28 -14.47 -2.84
CA GLN A 26 -1.22 -14.59 -4.30
C GLN A 26 -1.84 -13.36 -4.98
N ALA A 27 -2.98 -12.89 -4.49
CA ALA A 27 -3.62 -11.68 -5.01
C ALA A 27 -2.74 -10.44 -4.81
N GLY A 28 -2.09 -10.33 -3.65
CA GLY A 28 -1.20 -9.21 -3.36
C GLY A 28 0.06 -9.23 -4.20
N LEU A 29 0.66 -10.40 -4.41
CA LEU A 29 1.87 -10.55 -5.23
C LEU A 29 1.58 -10.24 -6.71
N GLY A 30 0.42 -10.66 -7.21
CA GLY A 30 0.07 -10.53 -8.62
C GLY A 30 0.91 -11.44 -9.53
N GLY A 31 0.50 -11.54 -10.79
CA GLY A 31 1.26 -12.28 -11.82
C GLY A 31 1.21 -13.80 -11.71
N ILE A 32 0.44 -14.35 -10.77
CA ILE A 32 0.25 -15.79 -10.59
C ILE A 32 -1.22 -16.09 -10.33
N ALA A 33 -1.61 -17.36 -10.48
CA ALA A 33 -2.98 -17.79 -10.19
C ALA A 33 -3.29 -17.66 -8.70
N VAL A 34 -4.51 -17.23 -8.38
CA VAL A 34 -5.03 -17.13 -7.01
C VAL A 34 -5.84 -18.40 -6.75
N ASP A 35 -5.15 -19.49 -6.47
CA ASP A 35 -5.76 -20.83 -6.31
C ASP A 35 -5.75 -21.32 -4.85
N GLY A 36 -5.12 -20.58 -3.94
CA GLY A 36 -5.02 -20.96 -2.54
C GLY A 36 -4.04 -22.08 -2.25
N SER A 37 -3.18 -22.42 -3.20
CA SER A 37 -2.18 -23.49 -3.07
C SER A 37 -0.79 -22.93 -3.25
N PHE A 38 0.06 -23.04 -2.23
CA PHE A 38 1.42 -22.52 -2.25
C PHE A 38 2.34 -23.55 -2.93
N GLY A 39 2.40 -23.49 -4.24
CA GLY A 39 3.22 -24.36 -5.06
C GLY A 39 4.47 -23.70 -5.60
N PRO A 40 5.13 -24.33 -6.63
CA PRO A 40 6.36 -23.79 -7.21
C PRO A 40 6.23 -22.38 -7.79
N ALA A 41 5.11 -22.06 -8.44
CA ALA A 41 4.88 -20.75 -9.01
C ALA A 41 4.79 -19.67 -7.91
N THR A 42 4.08 -19.96 -6.82
CA THR A 42 3.98 -19.07 -5.67
C THR A 42 5.34 -18.89 -5.00
N THR A 43 6.09 -19.99 -4.83
CA THR A 43 7.45 -19.94 -4.26
C THR A 43 8.36 -19.03 -5.07
N ALA A 44 8.38 -19.19 -6.39
CA ALA A 44 9.21 -18.36 -7.27
C ALA A 44 8.80 -16.88 -7.19
N ARG A 45 7.49 -16.60 -7.13
CA ARG A 45 6.99 -15.22 -7.04
C ARG A 45 7.33 -14.59 -5.68
N VAL A 46 7.28 -15.36 -4.60
CA VAL A 46 7.68 -14.89 -3.26
C VAL A 46 9.16 -14.49 -3.26
N VAL A 47 10.05 -15.33 -3.79
CA VAL A 47 11.49 -15.03 -3.87
C VAL A 47 11.71 -13.76 -4.68
N SER A 48 11.10 -13.67 -5.86
CA SER A 48 11.22 -12.50 -6.73
C SER A 48 10.76 -11.23 -6.01
N PHE A 49 9.63 -11.30 -5.29
CA PHE A 49 9.14 -10.17 -4.50
C PHE A 49 10.12 -9.80 -3.39
N GLN A 50 10.57 -10.80 -2.60
CA GLN A 50 11.50 -10.55 -1.51
C GLN A 50 12.77 -9.85 -2.00
N GLN A 51 13.33 -10.31 -3.09
CA GLN A 51 14.50 -9.68 -3.70
C GLN A 51 14.22 -8.25 -4.16
N SER A 52 13.05 -8.01 -4.76
CA SER A 52 12.67 -6.68 -5.25
C SER A 52 12.53 -5.65 -4.13
N VAL A 53 12.22 -6.08 -2.91
CA VAL A 53 12.09 -5.19 -1.74
C VAL A 53 13.29 -5.32 -0.78
N ARG A 54 14.37 -5.94 -1.25
CA ARG A 54 15.63 -6.10 -0.51
C ARG A 54 15.49 -6.91 0.77
N LEU A 55 14.62 -7.90 0.77
CA LEU A 55 14.54 -8.90 1.81
C LEU A 55 15.31 -10.15 1.38
N PRO A 56 15.81 -10.96 2.34
CA PRO A 56 16.38 -12.26 1.99
C PRO A 56 15.36 -13.13 1.25
N GLY A 57 15.79 -13.81 0.19
CA GLY A 57 14.95 -14.70 -0.59
C GLY A 57 14.72 -16.05 0.10
N THR A 58 14.06 -16.03 1.26
CA THR A 58 13.88 -17.20 2.12
C THR A 58 12.85 -18.20 1.60
N ARG A 59 11.97 -17.78 0.68
CA ARG A 59 10.79 -18.54 0.20
C ARG A 59 9.72 -18.71 1.27
N VAL A 60 9.88 -18.08 2.43
CA VAL A 60 8.95 -18.14 3.55
C VAL A 60 8.34 -16.76 3.73
N VAL A 61 7.02 -16.71 3.80
CA VAL A 61 6.28 -15.48 4.05
C VAL A 61 6.08 -15.34 5.55
N ASP A 62 6.89 -14.50 6.17
CA ASP A 62 6.80 -14.15 7.57
C ASP A 62 6.30 -12.70 7.72
N ARG A 63 6.36 -12.17 8.93
CA ARG A 63 5.91 -10.81 9.22
C ARG A 63 6.59 -9.77 8.34
N ALA A 64 7.90 -9.88 8.16
CA ALA A 64 8.65 -8.93 7.33
C ALA A 64 8.17 -8.94 5.88
N THR A 65 7.88 -10.10 5.32
CA THR A 65 7.36 -10.23 3.96
C THR A 65 5.95 -9.67 3.86
N TRP A 66 5.07 -10.00 4.81
CA TRP A 66 3.72 -9.43 4.85
C TRP A 66 3.73 -7.91 4.94
N ASP A 67 4.58 -7.35 5.81
CA ASP A 67 4.67 -5.88 5.98
C ASP A 67 5.11 -5.19 4.69
N ARG A 68 6.10 -5.75 4.01
CA ARG A 68 6.57 -5.19 2.74
C ARG A 68 5.54 -5.33 1.63
N LEU A 69 4.81 -6.44 1.61
CA LEU A 69 3.73 -6.65 0.65
C LEU A 69 2.61 -5.63 0.85
N GLU A 70 2.23 -5.40 2.10
CA GLU A 70 1.23 -4.39 2.44
C GLU A 70 1.65 -3.00 1.95
N LEU A 71 2.90 -2.61 2.18
CA LEU A 71 3.41 -1.31 1.73
C LEU A 71 3.53 -1.23 0.21
N THR A 72 3.72 -2.35 -0.47
CA THR A 72 3.77 -2.39 -1.93
C THR A 72 2.38 -2.20 -2.54
N VAL A 73 1.38 -2.88 -1.97
CA VAL A 73 -0.02 -2.78 -2.43
C VAL A 73 -0.67 -1.48 -1.94
N HIS A 74 -0.32 -1.05 -0.72
CA HIS A 74 -0.87 0.13 -0.08
C HIS A 74 0.24 1.09 0.36
N PRO A 75 0.91 1.78 -0.57
CA PRO A 75 2.07 2.61 -0.23
C PRO A 75 1.75 3.78 0.70
N LEU A 76 0.51 4.24 0.76
CA LEU A 76 0.08 5.30 1.65
C LEU A 76 -0.51 4.80 2.97
N PHE A 77 -0.55 3.48 3.19
CA PHE A 77 -1.11 2.89 4.40
C PHE A 77 -0.55 3.50 5.70
N PRO A 78 0.77 3.79 5.83
CA PRO A 78 1.30 4.39 7.05
C PRO A 78 0.69 5.75 7.39
N TYR A 79 0.11 6.43 6.40
CA TYR A 79 -0.44 7.78 6.58
C TYR A 79 -1.96 7.83 6.67
N TRP A 80 -2.65 6.69 6.48
CA TRP A 80 -4.12 6.66 6.47
C TRP A 80 -4.76 7.19 7.75
N GLY A 81 -4.06 7.07 8.89
CA GLY A 81 -4.52 7.57 10.17
C GLY A 81 -4.17 9.03 10.44
N THR A 82 -3.49 9.71 9.51
CA THR A 82 -3.08 11.10 9.67
C THR A 82 -4.00 12.04 8.91
N VAL A 83 -3.97 13.32 9.28
CA VAL A 83 -4.68 14.38 8.56
C VAL A 83 -3.65 15.35 7.99
N ALA A 84 -3.78 15.66 6.71
CA ALA A 84 -2.98 16.69 6.05
C ALA A 84 -3.91 17.76 5.46
N LYS A 85 -3.57 19.03 5.68
CA LYS A 85 -4.35 20.19 5.22
C LYS A 85 -3.44 21.39 5.09
N ARG A 86 -3.99 22.52 4.64
CA ARG A 86 -3.22 23.78 4.56
C ARG A 86 -2.49 24.04 5.88
N GLY A 87 -1.20 24.31 5.76
CA GLY A 87 -0.31 24.53 6.90
C GLY A 87 0.36 23.29 7.46
N SER A 88 -0.04 22.10 7.06
CA SER A 88 0.63 20.85 7.45
C SER A 88 2.00 20.75 6.81
N SER A 89 2.93 20.04 7.48
CA SER A 89 4.27 19.78 6.97
C SER A 89 4.76 18.42 7.46
N GLY A 90 5.80 17.89 6.83
CA GLY A 90 6.43 16.65 7.25
C GLY A 90 6.32 15.51 6.26
N ALA A 91 6.64 14.29 6.73
CA ALA A 91 6.75 13.11 5.88
C ALA A 91 5.43 12.74 5.20
N ASN A 92 4.29 12.88 5.88
CA ASN A 92 2.99 12.60 5.28
C ASN A 92 2.68 13.55 4.12
N VAL A 93 3.07 14.83 4.25
CA VAL A 93 2.88 15.81 3.17
C VAL A 93 3.80 15.49 1.99
N VAL A 94 5.04 15.11 2.23
CA VAL A 94 5.96 14.67 1.17
C VAL A 94 5.37 13.46 0.41
N ALA A 95 4.89 12.47 1.14
CA ALA A 95 4.29 11.27 0.53
C ALA A 95 3.05 11.64 -0.30
N LEU A 96 2.21 12.54 0.21
CA LEU A 96 1.04 13.04 -0.49
C LEU A 96 1.42 13.73 -1.80
N GLN A 97 2.38 14.63 -1.73
CA GLN A 97 2.83 15.39 -2.91
C GLN A 97 3.41 14.48 -3.99
N LYS A 98 4.20 13.48 -3.59
CA LYS A 98 4.71 12.46 -4.53
C LYS A 98 3.58 11.69 -5.19
N ALA A 99 2.58 11.28 -4.40
CA ALA A 99 1.42 10.55 -4.92
C ALA A 99 0.60 11.41 -5.89
N LEU A 100 0.50 12.70 -5.64
CA LEU A 100 -0.19 13.66 -6.50
C LEU A 100 0.67 14.11 -7.69
N ARG A 101 1.95 13.71 -7.73
CA ARG A 101 2.91 14.05 -8.79
C ARG A 101 3.15 15.55 -8.90
N ILE A 102 3.22 16.22 -7.77
CA ILE A 102 3.57 17.63 -7.66
C ILE A 102 4.90 17.77 -6.90
N THR A 103 5.44 19.00 -6.85
CA THR A 103 6.67 19.26 -6.10
C THR A 103 6.54 18.80 -4.65
N ALA A 104 7.44 17.92 -4.22
CA ALA A 104 7.41 17.31 -2.88
C ALA A 104 8.33 18.12 -1.93
N ASP A 105 7.91 19.33 -1.59
CA ASP A 105 8.66 20.21 -0.69
C ASP A 105 8.32 20.02 0.80
N GLY A 106 7.36 19.15 1.09
CA GLY A 106 6.94 18.85 2.47
C GLY A 106 6.06 19.92 3.11
N SER A 107 5.64 20.92 2.36
CA SER A 107 4.82 22.02 2.85
C SER A 107 3.48 22.07 2.12
N PHE A 108 2.39 21.95 2.87
CA PHE A 108 1.04 21.90 2.30
C PHE A 108 0.57 23.34 2.04
N GLY A 109 0.82 23.84 0.85
CA GLY A 109 0.42 25.18 0.42
C GLY A 109 -0.77 25.16 -0.54
N PRO A 110 -1.06 26.32 -1.19
CA PRO A 110 -2.17 26.43 -2.12
C PRO A 110 -2.12 25.45 -3.29
N GLY A 111 -0.94 25.18 -3.84
CA GLY A 111 -0.77 24.23 -4.93
C GLY A 111 -1.11 22.81 -4.53
N THR A 112 -0.69 22.40 -3.33
CA THR A 112 -1.03 21.08 -2.78
C THR A 112 -2.54 20.98 -2.54
N GLU A 113 -3.15 22.02 -1.99
CA GLU A 113 -4.60 22.03 -1.75
C GLU A 113 -5.37 21.89 -3.08
N THR A 114 -4.97 22.60 -4.11
CA THR A 114 -5.60 22.50 -5.43
C THR A 114 -5.50 21.07 -5.99
N ALA A 115 -4.33 20.44 -5.86
CA ALA A 115 -4.13 19.07 -6.32
C ALA A 115 -4.98 18.07 -5.53
N VAL A 116 -5.11 18.28 -4.21
CA VAL A 116 -5.96 17.45 -3.34
C VAL A 116 -7.42 17.57 -3.76
N LYS A 117 -7.92 18.79 -3.97
CA LYS A 117 -9.29 19.02 -4.41
C LYS A 117 -9.58 18.36 -5.76
N ALA A 118 -8.63 18.41 -6.68
CA ALA A 118 -8.75 17.73 -7.97
C ALA A 118 -8.86 16.21 -7.81
N ALA A 119 -8.04 15.63 -6.94
CA ALA A 119 -8.08 14.20 -6.65
C ALA A 119 -9.41 13.79 -5.98
N GLN A 120 -9.90 14.61 -5.07
CA GLN A 120 -11.20 14.39 -4.42
C GLN A 120 -12.34 14.43 -5.45
N THR A 121 -12.31 15.37 -6.38
CA THR A 121 -13.29 15.45 -7.45
C THR A 121 -13.27 14.19 -8.33
N ARG A 122 -12.07 13.71 -8.71
CA ARG A 122 -11.93 12.47 -9.49
C ARG A 122 -12.49 11.26 -8.77
N ALA A 123 -12.37 11.24 -7.43
CA ALA A 123 -12.86 10.16 -6.60
C ALA A 123 -14.34 10.33 -6.19
N LYS A 124 -14.97 11.40 -6.63
CA LYS A 124 -16.37 11.75 -6.24
C LYS A 124 -16.53 11.93 -4.73
N LEU A 125 -15.49 12.43 -4.09
CA LEU A 125 -15.52 12.80 -2.67
C LEU A 125 -15.81 14.30 -2.53
N ALA A 126 -16.24 14.71 -1.33
CA ALA A 126 -16.37 16.13 -1.01
C ALA A 126 -15.00 16.82 -1.18
N THR A 127 -15.00 17.98 -1.87
CA THR A 127 -13.79 18.73 -2.21
C THR A 127 -13.38 19.65 -1.06
N THR A 128 -13.00 19.07 0.06
CA THR A 128 -12.67 19.82 1.27
C THR A 128 -11.26 20.39 1.27
N GLY A 129 -10.35 19.81 0.46
CA GLY A 129 -8.94 20.14 0.51
C GLY A 129 -8.21 19.54 1.71
N VAL A 130 -8.90 18.76 2.54
CA VAL A 130 -8.34 18.08 3.72
C VAL A 130 -8.16 16.61 3.41
N VAL A 131 -6.98 16.08 3.70
CA VAL A 131 -6.66 14.67 3.45
C VAL A 131 -6.81 13.90 4.75
N ALA A 132 -7.89 13.15 4.85
CA ALA A 132 -8.13 12.17 5.92
C ALA A 132 -8.22 10.78 5.29
N THR A 133 -8.62 9.78 6.04
CA THR A 133 -8.57 8.37 5.61
C THR A 133 -9.15 8.12 4.22
N LEU A 134 -10.36 8.60 3.95
CA LEU A 134 -11.00 8.36 2.64
C LEU A 134 -10.21 8.99 1.49
N THR A 135 -9.68 10.18 1.72
CA THR A 135 -8.89 10.89 0.71
C THR A 135 -7.53 10.21 0.49
N TRP A 136 -6.85 9.79 1.56
CA TRP A 136 -5.61 9.01 1.42
C TRP A 136 -5.82 7.77 0.56
N ARG A 137 -6.87 7.01 0.84
CA ARG A 137 -7.17 5.77 0.11
C ARG A 137 -7.55 6.04 -1.34
N ALA A 138 -8.30 7.11 -1.59
CA ALA A 138 -8.67 7.51 -2.95
C ALA A 138 -7.46 7.93 -3.77
N ILE A 139 -6.55 8.70 -3.19
CA ILE A 139 -5.31 9.12 -3.85
C ILE A 139 -4.44 7.89 -4.17
N GLU A 140 -4.33 6.94 -3.23
CA GLU A 140 -3.59 5.71 -3.46
C GLU A 140 -4.12 4.93 -4.67
N LYS A 141 -5.44 4.87 -4.84
CA LYS A 141 -6.06 4.21 -5.99
C LYS A 141 -5.79 4.92 -7.32
N GLN A 142 -5.43 6.19 -7.27
CA GLN A 142 -5.14 7.00 -8.47
C GLN A 142 -3.65 6.96 -8.84
N MET A 143 -2.83 6.34 -8.04
CA MET A 143 -1.38 6.18 -8.31
C MET A 143 -1.13 5.16 -9.45
#